data_f760e3c1e58d9766e211eee890c57cbf
#
_entry.id   f760e3c1e58d9766e211eee890c57cbf
#
_cell.length_a   1.000
_cell.length_b   1.000
_cell.length_c   1.000
_cell.angle_alpha   90.00
_cell.angle_beta   90.00
_cell.angle_gamma   90.00
#
_symmetry.space_group_name_H-M   'P 1'
#
loop_
_entity.id
_entity.type
_entity.pdbx_description
1 polymer ?
#
loop_
_entity_poly.entity_id
_entity_poly.type
_entity_poly.pdbx_seq_one_letter_code
_entity_poly.pdbx_strand_id
1 'polypeptide(L)'
;MFNIFLLGLARFHATPQDDKLSYYQICGIHGRPYGMWDNVPPANGTEDNGYCVHVSNLLLPWHRPYLALFEQLLFDHMAACVREFPPGPLRQRYARAATQVRLPYWDWAMTPINGSVYPDIVQQPGVLVVKPNGTTTIDNPLHSYKFHPVSYRDMEFDPFASWADTKRYPTAWTSGARSQDNLIGPVLDNQLVSFSNRVYNLLTFYDNFTQFSNEAWYGSEQNIDSLEALHDAIHAITGQQGHMTYLDYSAYDPIFWLHHVNLDRFFDIWQTLHPDSYVEPMAALSPTYTIAKGSIQDADSPLEPFSKDSKGTMWTSNTVKNTRTFGYTYVETANGSQADARAAVNSLYGSGYTGGGLIGVRDTAVTAGTMRTTAGFVVHGRQRHYAASILSDKHALNGSYSIYVFVGEVDDSDPSSWPTSPNLAGTHATFGSLRAHEDLARQAMITGGTIPLTNILAAKVTSGEISSLDENEVAGYLEEYLQWRVVKFDGEPVPVEDVSGLQVVATLSEVTPAANDEDVPMRSKFKKLAGVTKGKLGGS
;
A
#
# COMPACT_ATOMS: atom_id res chain seq x y z
N MET A 1 13.20 13.05 20.06
CA MET A 1 12.83 11.72 19.57
C MET A 1 13.35 11.51 18.13
N PHE A 2 12.91 12.31 17.16
CA PHE A 2 13.26 12.15 15.74
C PHE A 2 14.78 12.15 15.46
N ASN A 3 15.57 13.00 16.11
CA ASN A 3 17.04 13.02 15.96
C ASN A 3 17.71 11.67 16.25
N ILE A 4 17.32 10.99 17.34
CA ILE A 4 17.94 9.70 17.68
C ILE A 4 17.45 8.57 16.77
N PHE A 5 16.22 8.67 16.26
CA PHE A 5 15.70 7.77 15.23
C PHE A 5 16.53 7.88 13.95
N LEU A 6 16.79 9.09 13.43
CA LEU A 6 17.60 9.29 12.23
C LEU A 6 19.05 8.80 12.42
N LEU A 7 19.64 9.08 13.57
CA LEU A 7 20.99 8.58 13.87
C LEU A 7 21.04 7.05 13.98
N GLY A 8 20.04 6.45 14.60
CA GLY A 8 19.91 5.00 14.69
C GLY A 8 19.74 4.35 13.33
N LEU A 9 18.85 4.89 12.48
CA LEU A 9 18.62 4.38 11.13
C LEU A 9 19.87 4.55 10.24
N ALA A 10 20.54 5.70 10.30
CA ALA A 10 21.80 5.91 9.58
C ALA A 10 22.91 4.94 10.02
N ARG A 11 22.98 4.61 11.33
CA ARG A 11 23.89 3.60 11.85
C ARG A 11 23.50 2.19 11.37
N PHE A 12 22.23 1.88 11.34
CA PHE A 12 21.73 0.60 10.83
C PHE A 12 22.08 0.41 9.36
N HIS A 13 21.89 1.45 8.52
CA HIS A 13 22.32 1.45 7.13
C HIS A 13 23.83 1.23 6.94
N ALA A 14 24.65 1.74 7.87
CA ALA A 14 26.11 1.62 7.81
C ALA A 14 26.66 0.29 8.33
N THR A 15 25.81 -0.63 8.81
CA THR A 15 26.23 -1.97 9.22
C THR A 15 26.74 -2.75 8.00
N PRO A 16 27.90 -3.45 8.08
CA PRO A 16 28.40 -4.25 6.96
C PRO A 16 27.33 -5.19 6.39
N GLN A 17 27.22 -5.24 5.07
CA GLN A 17 26.13 -5.98 4.40
C GLN A 17 26.20 -7.51 4.58
N ASP A 18 27.35 -8.04 4.95
CA ASP A 18 27.57 -9.45 5.31
C ASP A 18 27.19 -9.79 6.77
N ASP A 19 26.93 -8.77 7.60
CA ASP A 19 26.37 -8.99 8.94
C ASP A 19 24.92 -9.45 8.81
N LYS A 20 24.58 -10.60 9.41
CA LYS A 20 23.23 -11.19 9.39
C LYS A 20 22.12 -10.21 9.84
N LEU A 21 22.43 -9.30 10.76
CA LEU A 21 21.50 -8.31 11.31
C LEU A 21 21.68 -6.92 10.68
N SER A 22 22.38 -6.82 9.53
CA SER A 22 22.47 -5.58 8.76
C SER A 22 21.14 -5.20 8.12
N TYR A 23 20.97 -3.92 7.82
CA TYR A 23 19.83 -3.44 7.02
C TYR A 23 19.68 -4.24 5.72
N TYR A 24 20.82 -4.51 5.05
CA TYR A 24 20.84 -5.28 3.80
C TYR A 24 20.24 -6.68 3.95
N GLN A 25 20.69 -7.46 4.95
CA GLN A 25 20.20 -8.82 5.16
C GLN A 25 18.73 -8.85 5.62
N ILE A 26 18.34 -7.89 6.45
CA ILE A 26 16.92 -7.78 6.88
C ILE A 26 16.02 -7.45 5.70
N CYS A 27 16.41 -6.52 4.82
CA CYS A 27 15.66 -6.24 3.58
C CYS A 27 15.60 -7.47 2.66
N GLY A 28 16.68 -8.23 2.58
CA GLY A 28 16.78 -9.45 1.78
C GLY A 28 15.84 -10.59 2.21
N ILE A 29 15.29 -10.56 3.42
CA ILE A 29 14.25 -11.52 3.84
C ILE A 29 13.00 -11.39 2.94
N HIS A 30 12.64 -10.19 2.55
CA HIS A 30 11.47 -9.94 1.72
C HIS A 30 11.61 -10.50 0.29
N GLY A 31 12.74 -10.24 -0.33
CA GLY A 31 12.99 -10.61 -1.72
C GLY A 31 14.42 -11.10 -1.96
N ARG A 32 15.15 -10.44 -2.87
CA ARG A 32 16.55 -10.79 -3.16
C ARG A 32 17.47 -10.41 -1.98
N PRO A 33 18.53 -11.20 -1.76
CA PRO A 33 19.19 -12.15 -2.69
C PRO A 33 18.68 -13.61 -2.67
N TYR A 34 17.50 -13.91 -2.18
CA TYR A 34 16.95 -15.28 -2.08
C TYR A 34 17.86 -16.24 -1.30
N GLY A 35 18.32 -15.78 -0.16
CA GLY A 35 19.21 -16.53 0.70
C GLY A 35 18.54 -17.08 1.94
N MET A 36 19.10 -18.17 2.48
CA MET A 36 18.68 -18.69 3.77
C MET A 36 18.98 -17.68 4.88
N TRP A 37 17.94 -17.26 5.60
CA TRP A 37 18.08 -16.40 6.78
C TRP A 37 17.76 -17.20 8.06
N ASP A 38 18.52 -16.95 9.11
CA ASP A 38 18.41 -17.58 10.43
C ASP A 38 18.38 -19.13 10.44
N ASN A 39 19.08 -19.76 9.48
CA ASN A 39 19.12 -21.20 9.28
C ASN A 39 17.73 -21.83 8.95
N VAL A 40 16.79 -21.05 8.43
CA VAL A 40 15.51 -21.55 7.96
C VAL A 40 15.66 -21.94 6.47
N PRO A 41 15.67 -23.24 6.14
CA PRO A 41 15.95 -23.71 4.79
C PRO A 41 14.74 -23.48 3.86
N PRO A 42 14.98 -23.44 2.54
CA PRO A 42 13.88 -23.40 1.56
C PRO A 42 13.04 -24.68 1.58
N ALA A 43 11.79 -24.55 1.18
CA ALA A 43 11.03 -25.70 0.76
C ALA A 43 11.63 -26.27 -0.55
N ASN A 44 11.33 -27.54 -0.85
CA ASN A 44 11.92 -28.18 -2.02
C ASN A 44 11.48 -27.51 -3.33
N GLY A 45 12.43 -26.98 -4.07
CA GLY A 45 12.20 -26.31 -5.37
C GLY A 45 11.69 -24.87 -5.25
N THR A 46 11.95 -24.19 -4.13
CA THR A 46 11.52 -22.78 -3.90
C THR A 46 12.68 -21.83 -3.64
N GLU A 47 13.90 -22.25 -3.90
CA GLU A 47 15.17 -21.54 -3.58
C GLU A 47 15.26 -20.15 -4.23
N ASP A 48 14.56 -19.96 -5.37
CA ASP A 48 14.56 -18.72 -6.15
C ASP A 48 13.40 -17.77 -5.76
N ASN A 49 12.98 -17.78 -4.49
CA ASN A 49 11.94 -16.89 -3.96
C ASN A 49 12.44 -16.21 -2.69
N GLY A 50 11.83 -15.06 -2.32
CA GLY A 50 11.93 -14.48 -0.99
C GLY A 50 11.00 -15.19 0.01
N TYR A 51 11.15 -14.87 1.31
CA TYR A 51 10.24 -15.39 2.34
C TYR A 51 8.87 -14.70 2.33
N CYS A 52 8.79 -13.49 1.76
CA CYS A 52 7.58 -12.70 1.80
C CYS A 52 6.40 -13.39 1.11
N VAL A 53 5.24 -13.29 1.72
CA VAL A 53 4.00 -13.90 1.25
C VAL A 53 3.11 -12.84 0.61
N HIS A 54 2.71 -13.06 -0.64
CA HIS A 54 1.74 -12.25 -1.38
C HIS A 54 0.65 -13.14 -1.96
N VAL A 55 -0.49 -12.57 -2.31
CA VAL A 55 -1.67 -13.31 -2.77
C VAL A 55 -2.01 -14.43 -1.79
N SER A 56 -2.00 -14.08 -0.50
CA SER A 56 -2.05 -15.03 0.60
C SER A 56 -2.80 -14.49 1.81
N ASN A 57 -3.49 -15.39 2.52
CA ASN A 57 -4.10 -15.12 3.82
C ASN A 57 -3.05 -14.79 4.91
N LEU A 58 -1.76 -15.01 4.66
CA LEU A 58 -0.67 -14.73 5.60
C LEU A 58 0.01 -13.37 5.35
N LEU A 59 -0.33 -12.60 4.32
CA LEU A 59 0.33 -11.33 4.00
C LEU A 59 0.45 -10.42 5.22
N LEU A 60 -0.67 -10.07 5.84
CA LEU A 60 -0.70 -9.11 6.94
C LEU A 60 -0.06 -9.68 8.23
N PRO A 61 -0.38 -10.92 8.66
CA PRO A 61 0.28 -11.53 9.82
C PRO A 61 1.79 -11.71 9.67
N TRP A 62 2.29 -12.02 8.45
CA TRP A 62 3.71 -12.22 8.21
C TRP A 62 4.54 -10.93 8.35
N HIS A 63 3.98 -9.81 7.89
CA HIS A 63 4.68 -8.52 7.98
C HIS A 63 4.77 -8.00 9.41
N ARG A 64 3.88 -8.38 10.32
CA ARG A 64 3.90 -7.91 11.71
C ARG A 64 5.16 -8.32 12.47
N PRO A 65 5.58 -9.58 12.55
CA PRO A 65 6.86 -9.95 13.16
C PRO A 65 8.08 -9.44 12.36
N TYR A 66 7.98 -9.26 11.06
CA TYR A 66 9.03 -8.64 10.24
C TYR A 66 9.28 -7.19 10.64
N LEU A 67 8.23 -6.40 10.81
CA LEU A 67 8.29 -5.03 11.32
C LEU A 67 8.83 -4.98 12.75
N ALA A 68 8.42 -5.92 13.60
CA ALA A 68 8.90 -6.01 14.98
C ALA A 68 10.41 -6.32 15.05
N LEU A 69 10.92 -7.20 14.20
CA LEU A 69 12.34 -7.48 14.06
C LEU A 69 13.11 -6.22 13.64
N PHE A 70 12.63 -5.50 12.63
CA PHE A 70 13.24 -4.26 12.17
C PHE A 70 13.26 -3.19 13.27
N GLU A 71 12.14 -3.00 13.99
CA GLU A 71 12.08 -2.03 15.10
C GLU A 71 13.04 -2.38 16.22
N GLN A 72 13.18 -3.67 16.58
CA GLN A 72 14.11 -4.13 17.60
C GLN A 72 15.56 -3.80 17.24
N LEU A 73 15.97 -4.07 16.00
CA LEU A 73 17.32 -3.77 15.53
C LEU A 73 17.56 -2.25 15.46
N LEU A 74 16.59 -1.49 14.97
CA LEU A 74 16.66 -0.03 14.98
C LEU A 74 16.81 0.52 16.41
N PHE A 75 16.09 -0.04 17.38
CA PHE A 75 16.25 0.33 18.80
C PHE A 75 17.67 0.08 19.29
N ASP A 76 18.28 -1.05 18.96
CA ASP A 76 19.65 -1.37 19.36
C ASP A 76 20.67 -0.38 18.77
N HIS A 77 20.48 0.02 17.52
CA HIS A 77 21.29 1.07 16.87
C HIS A 77 21.05 2.45 17.50
N MET A 78 19.81 2.82 17.82
CA MET A 78 19.51 4.05 18.57
C MET A 78 20.19 4.04 19.95
N ALA A 79 20.11 2.94 20.69
CA ALA A 79 20.76 2.78 22.00
C ALA A 79 22.28 2.88 21.89
N ALA A 80 22.88 2.36 20.83
CA ALA A 80 24.29 2.52 20.53
C ALA A 80 24.65 4.00 20.30
N CYS A 81 23.88 4.73 19.48
CA CYS A 81 24.09 6.16 19.25
C CYS A 81 23.97 6.98 20.56
N VAL A 82 23.01 6.63 21.43
CA VAL A 82 22.86 7.30 22.75
C VAL A 82 24.14 7.16 23.59
N ARG A 83 24.79 5.98 23.56
CA ARG A 83 26.03 5.74 24.33
C ARG A 83 27.22 6.60 23.88
N GLU A 84 27.22 7.06 22.63
CA GLU A 84 28.25 7.93 22.06
C GLU A 84 28.20 9.37 22.61
N PHE A 85 27.06 9.83 23.10
CA PHE A 85 26.94 11.16 23.69
C PHE A 85 27.66 11.20 25.06
N PRO A 86 28.33 12.32 25.40
CA PRO A 86 28.93 12.51 26.71
C PRO A 86 27.88 12.36 27.84
N PRO A 87 28.28 11.82 29.00
CA PRO A 87 27.37 11.79 30.15
C PRO A 87 26.82 13.18 30.48
N GLY A 88 25.49 13.28 30.62
CA GLY A 88 24.85 14.55 30.90
C GLY A 88 23.35 14.58 30.52
N PRO A 89 22.69 15.73 30.65
CA PRO A 89 21.24 15.86 30.41
C PRO A 89 20.80 15.47 28.99
N LEU A 90 21.62 15.78 27.98
CA LEU A 90 21.30 15.46 26.58
C LEU A 90 21.28 13.94 26.34
N ARG A 91 22.30 13.22 26.84
CA ARG A 91 22.35 11.75 26.77
C ARG A 91 21.16 11.12 27.50
N GLN A 92 20.79 11.62 28.68
CA GLN A 92 19.63 11.13 29.43
C GLN A 92 18.32 11.40 28.68
N ARG A 93 18.18 12.59 28.05
CA ARG A 93 17.03 12.91 27.20
C ARG A 93 16.90 11.96 26.01
N TYR A 94 18.02 11.67 25.32
CA TYR A 94 18.03 10.74 24.19
C TYR A 94 17.79 9.29 24.62
N ALA A 95 18.30 8.86 25.77
CA ALA A 95 18.02 7.55 26.33
C ALA A 95 16.50 7.34 26.57
N ARG A 96 15.85 8.31 27.23
CA ARG A 96 14.40 8.29 27.42
C ARG A 96 13.64 8.33 26.09
N ALA A 97 14.10 9.14 25.13
CA ALA A 97 13.47 9.23 23.82
C ALA A 97 13.55 7.91 23.06
N ALA A 98 14.71 7.22 23.09
CA ALA A 98 14.91 5.94 22.41
C ALA A 98 13.92 4.87 22.89
N THR A 99 13.63 4.80 24.20
CA THR A 99 12.64 3.83 24.74
C THR A 99 11.20 4.11 24.37
N GLN A 100 10.91 5.30 23.82
CA GLN A 100 9.56 5.73 23.43
C GLN A 100 9.36 5.75 21.91
N VAL A 101 10.42 5.53 21.13
CA VAL A 101 10.32 5.44 19.67
C VAL A 101 9.56 4.17 19.30
N ARG A 102 8.70 4.29 18.34
CA ARG A 102 8.11 3.21 17.55
C ARG A 102 8.33 3.54 16.09
N LEU A 103 8.29 2.53 15.22
CA LEU A 103 8.33 2.78 13.78
C LEU A 103 7.19 3.72 13.40
N PRO A 104 7.49 4.83 12.73
CA PRO A 104 6.45 5.71 12.23
C PRO A 104 5.72 5.05 11.06
N TYR A 105 4.42 5.30 10.94
CA TYR A 105 3.65 4.96 9.74
C TYR A 105 3.49 6.18 8.83
N TRP A 106 3.31 5.90 7.56
CA TRP A 106 2.92 6.89 6.56
C TRP A 106 1.49 6.60 6.10
N ASP A 107 0.54 7.42 6.56
CA ASP A 107 -0.86 7.31 6.16
C ASP A 107 -1.09 7.99 4.80
N TRP A 108 -0.93 7.22 3.75
CA TRP A 108 -1.10 7.65 2.36
C TRP A 108 -2.57 7.80 1.94
N ALA A 109 -3.53 7.49 2.81
CA ALA A 109 -4.97 7.65 2.58
C ALA A 109 -5.58 8.81 3.37
N MET A 110 -4.85 9.42 4.30
CA MET A 110 -5.32 10.53 5.11
C MET A 110 -5.04 11.86 4.43
N THR A 111 -6.05 12.74 4.39
CA THR A 111 -5.85 14.12 3.92
C THR A 111 -4.84 14.84 4.83
N PRO A 112 -3.70 15.31 4.29
CA PRO A 112 -2.69 16.00 5.08
C PRO A 112 -3.22 17.36 5.59
N ILE A 113 -2.73 17.79 6.75
CA ILE A 113 -3.09 19.10 7.29
C ILE A 113 -2.56 20.22 6.39
N ASN A 114 -1.37 20.05 5.84
CA ASN A 114 -0.71 20.95 4.90
C ASN A 114 0.14 20.15 3.91
N GLY A 115 0.33 20.68 2.71
CA GLY A 115 1.20 20.10 1.69
C GLY A 115 0.65 18.83 1.06
N SER A 116 1.56 17.95 0.65
CA SER A 116 1.28 16.69 -0.02
C SER A 116 1.13 15.55 0.98
N VAL A 117 0.40 14.50 0.60
CA VAL A 117 0.36 13.23 1.35
C VAL A 117 1.72 12.51 1.32
N TYR A 118 2.60 12.82 0.37
CA TYR A 118 3.98 12.33 0.33
C TYR A 118 4.87 13.14 1.27
N PRO A 119 5.43 12.56 2.35
CA PRO A 119 6.09 13.34 3.39
C PRO A 119 7.37 14.04 2.90
N ASP A 120 7.51 15.33 3.19
CA ASP A 120 8.70 16.11 2.80
C ASP A 120 10.00 15.49 3.28
N ILE A 121 9.98 14.88 4.47
CA ILE A 121 11.20 14.30 5.07
C ILE A 121 11.79 13.14 4.24
N VAL A 122 10.97 12.38 3.52
CA VAL A 122 11.48 11.26 2.71
C VAL A 122 12.03 11.73 1.35
N GLN A 123 11.75 12.98 0.95
CA GLN A 123 12.20 13.57 -0.32
C GLN A 123 13.56 14.25 -0.20
N GLN A 124 13.95 14.63 1.02
CA GLN A 124 15.16 15.41 1.26
C GLN A 124 16.41 14.52 1.26
N PRO A 125 17.41 14.75 0.39
CA PRO A 125 18.61 13.91 0.36
C PRO A 125 19.53 14.09 1.59
N GLY A 126 19.41 15.21 2.29
CA GLY A 126 20.17 15.51 3.49
C GLY A 126 19.31 15.96 4.66
N VAL A 127 19.69 15.63 5.88
CA VAL A 127 18.96 16.00 7.09
C VAL A 127 19.89 16.50 8.19
N LEU A 128 19.46 17.56 8.88
CA LEU A 128 20.22 18.13 10.00
C LEU A 128 20.02 17.30 11.27
N VAL A 129 21.12 16.86 11.87
CA VAL A 129 21.12 16.09 13.12
C VAL A 129 22.09 16.65 14.14
N VAL A 130 21.80 16.40 15.41
CA VAL A 130 22.71 16.68 16.54
C VAL A 130 23.49 15.42 16.86
N LYS A 131 24.81 15.46 16.68
CA LYS A 131 25.79 14.42 17.05
C LYS A 131 26.53 14.79 18.32
N PRO A 132 27.31 13.86 18.94
CA PRO A 132 28.12 14.17 20.14
C PRO A 132 29.08 15.36 19.98
N ASN A 133 29.57 15.59 18.76
CA ASN A 133 30.50 16.66 18.39
C ASN A 133 29.84 17.93 17.84
N GLY A 134 28.52 18.01 17.84
CA GLY A 134 27.75 19.17 17.37
C GLY A 134 26.72 18.86 16.30
N THR A 135 26.08 19.92 15.79
CA THR A 135 25.06 19.82 14.74
C THR A 135 25.73 19.69 13.37
N THR A 136 25.25 18.77 12.55
CA THR A 136 25.75 18.52 11.20
C THR A 136 24.67 17.99 10.29
N THR A 137 24.82 18.16 8.98
CA THR A 137 23.99 17.49 7.97
C THR A 137 24.57 16.11 7.69
N ILE A 138 23.69 15.10 7.62
CA ILE A 138 24.01 13.76 7.15
C ILE A 138 23.17 13.43 5.93
N ASP A 139 23.57 12.41 5.16
CA ASP A 139 22.67 11.78 4.20
C ASP A 139 21.43 11.32 4.92
N ASN A 140 20.27 11.62 4.37
CA ASN A 140 18.99 11.29 5.02
C ASN A 140 18.69 9.79 4.88
N PRO A 141 18.67 9.01 5.96
CA PRO A 141 18.42 7.57 5.88
C PRO A 141 16.97 7.21 5.52
N LEU A 142 16.04 8.18 5.51
CA LEU A 142 14.68 8.00 5.01
C LEU A 142 14.55 8.26 3.51
N HIS A 143 15.55 8.90 2.90
CA HIS A 143 15.52 9.22 1.48
C HIS A 143 15.93 8.01 0.63
N SER A 144 17.06 7.38 0.94
CA SER A 144 17.54 6.21 0.19
C SER A 144 18.49 5.36 1.03
N TYR A 145 18.59 4.07 0.70
CA TYR A 145 19.64 3.19 1.18
C TYR A 145 20.79 3.18 0.16
N LYS A 146 22.04 3.35 0.64
CA LYS A 146 23.26 3.26 -0.18
C LYS A 146 23.86 1.87 -0.04
N PHE A 147 23.95 1.12 -1.12
CA PHE A 147 24.64 -0.16 -1.14
C PHE A 147 26.16 0.05 -0.98
N HIS A 148 26.81 -0.81 -0.20
CA HIS A 148 28.22 -0.67 0.09
C HIS A 148 28.97 -2.03 0.16
N PRO A 149 29.24 -2.63 -1.01
CA PRO A 149 28.86 -2.24 -2.36
C PRO A 149 27.52 -2.80 -2.80
N VAL A 150 26.99 -2.32 -3.95
CA VAL A 150 25.96 -3.05 -4.67
C VAL A 150 26.55 -4.37 -5.18
N SER A 151 25.81 -5.47 -5.01
CA SER A 151 26.23 -6.81 -5.44
C SER A 151 25.48 -7.19 -6.72
N TYR A 152 26.17 -7.29 -7.84
CA TYR A 152 25.59 -7.76 -9.09
C TYR A 152 25.04 -9.19 -8.97
N ARG A 153 25.71 -10.02 -8.21
CA ARG A 153 25.27 -11.39 -7.94
C ARG A 153 23.90 -11.43 -7.23
N ASP A 154 23.72 -10.55 -6.23
CA ASP A 154 22.53 -10.57 -5.38
C ASP A 154 21.36 -9.83 -6.04
N MET A 155 21.64 -8.73 -6.77
CA MET A 155 20.63 -7.94 -7.45
C MET A 155 20.27 -8.49 -8.84
N GLU A 156 21.16 -9.21 -9.50
CA GLU A 156 21.02 -9.94 -10.76
C GLU A 156 20.68 -9.10 -12.00
N PHE A 157 19.70 -8.20 -11.92
CA PHE A 157 19.20 -7.47 -13.08
C PHE A 157 19.62 -6.01 -13.09
N ASP A 158 20.08 -5.53 -14.25
CA ASP A 158 20.18 -4.10 -14.50
C ASP A 158 18.79 -3.48 -14.69
N PRO A 159 18.59 -2.24 -14.20
CA PRO A 159 19.63 -1.37 -13.62
C PRO A 159 19.85 -1.56 -12.10
N PHE A 160 19.12 -2.44 -11.40
CA PHE A 160 19.23 -2.65 -9.94
C PHE A 160 20.63 -3.08 -9.52
N ALA A 161 21.25 -3.97 -10.31
CA ALA A 161 22.61 -4.42 -10.07
C ALA A 161 23.69 -3.33 -10.26
N SER A 162 23.32 -2.21 -10.90
CA SER A 162 24.19 -1.07 -11.18
C SER A 162 23.89 0.17 -10.32
N TRP A 163 22.72 0.24 -9.68
CA TRP A 163 22.35 1.38 -8.85
C TRP A 163 23.02 1.31 -7.48
N ALA A 164 23.86 2.30 -7.21
CA ALA A 164 24.59 2.39 -5.93
C ALA A 164 23.68 2.73 -4.73
N ASP A 165 22.46 3.19 -4.98
CA ASP A 165 21.47 3.53 -3.96
C ASP A 165 20.05 3.25 -4.48
N THR A 166 19.08 3.10 -3.56
CA THR A 166 17.68 2.87 -3.93
C THR A 166 17.11 4.06 -4.69
N LYS A 167 16.25 3.78 -5.68
CA LYS A 167 15.64 4.77 -6.57
C LYS A 167 14.13 4.75 -6.43
N ARG A 168 13.53 5.94 -6.47
CA ARG A 168 12.09 6.20 -6.62
C ARG A 168 11.88 7.06 -7.85
N TYR A 169 10.93 6.70 -8.69
CA TYR A 169 10.64 7.45 -9.92
C TYR A 169 11.91 7.77 -10.73
N PRO A 170 12.69 6.78 -11.17
CA PRO A 170 13.98 7.03 -11.81
C PRO A 170 13.82 7.80 -13.12
N THR A 171 14.78 8.65 -13.43
CA THR A 171 14.80 9.44 -14.68
C THR A 171 14.91 8.61 -15.95
N ALA A 172 15.39 7.38 -15.84
CA ALA A 172 15.54 6.42 -16.94
C ALA A 172 15.86 5.03 -16.38
N TRP A 173 15.67 4.01 -17.22
CA TRP A 173 16.05 2.62 -16.93
C TRP A 173 17.52 2.36 -17.25
N THR A 174 18.41 3.11 -16.62
CA THR A 174 19.87 3.05 -16.86
C THR A 174 20.64 3.20 -15.54
N SER A 175 21.90 2.75 -15.52
CA SER A 175 22.79 2.86 -14.34
C SER A 175 22.98 4.30 -13.84
N GLY A 176 22.87 5.30 -14.74
CA GLY A 176 23.00 6.72 -14.40
C GLY A 176 21.72 7.40 -13.90
N ALA A 177 20.65 6.66 -13.70
CA ALA A 177 19.36 7.22 -13.26
C ALA A 177 19.44 7.91 -11.90
N ARG A 178 18.59 8.91 -11.71
CA ARG A 178 18.40 9.64 -10.45
C ARG A 178 16.93 9.56 -10.04
N SER A 179 16.66 9.56 -8.74
CA SER A 179 15.29 9.66 -8.22
C SER A 179 14.67 11.01 -8.55
N GLN A 180 13.36 11.01 -8.80
CA GLN A 180 12.55 12.19 -9.06
C GLN A 180 11.44 12.27 -7.99
N ASP A 181 11.83 12.36 -6.72
CA ASP A 181 10.90 12.35 -5.58
C ASP A 181 9.83 13.44 -5.67
N ASN A 182 10.13 14.56 -6.32
CA ASN A 182 9.20 15.67 -6.55
C ASN A 182 8.00 15.30 -7.44
N LEU A 183 8.07 14.20 -8.20
CA LEU A 183 6.96 13.75 -9.04
C LEU A 183 5.99 12.83 -8.30
N ILE A 184 6.40 12.22 -7.19
CA ILE A 184 5.60 11.24 -6.44
C ILE A 184 4.43 11.92 -5.73
N GLY A 185 4.68 13.04 -5.06
CA GLY A 185 3.65 13.80 -4.35
C GLY A 185 2.44 14.15 -5.23
N PRO A 186 2.61 14.79 -6.38
CA PRO A 186 1.50 15.10 -7.29
C PRO A 186 0.70 13.88 -7.74
N VAL A 187 1.34 12.73 -7.96
CA VAL A 187 0.66 11.49 -8.35
C VAL A 187 -0.18 10.92 -7.21
N LEU A 188 0.36 10.90 -6.01
CA LEU A 188 -0.36 10.44 -4.81
C LEU A 188 -1.52 11.37 -4.45
N ASP A 189 -1.29 12.69 -4.49
CA ASP A 189 -2.31 13.69 -4.17
C ASP A 189 -3.49 13.63 -5.15
N ASN A 190 -3.22 13.36 -6.43
CA ASN A 190 -4.26 13.16 -7.44
C ASN A 190 -5.16 11.95 -7.15
N GLN A 191 -4.66 10.94 -6.47
CA GLN A 191 -5.37 9.71 -6.13
C GLN A 191 -5.80 9.59 -4.66
N LEU A 192 -5.50 10.60 -3.84
CA LEU A 192 -5.75 10.58 -2.40
C LEU A 192 -7.21 10.27 -2.05
N VAL A 193 -8.14 10.88 -2.77
CA VAL A 193 -9.59 10.65 -2.56
C VAL A 193 -9.97 9.20 -2.88
N SER A 194 -9.39 8.62 -3.94
CA SER A 194 -9.59 7.21 -4.29
C SER A 194 -9.09 6.29 -3.17
N PHE A 195 -7.86 6.52 -2.67
CA PHE A 195 -7.29 5.74 -1.58
C PHE A 195 -8.09 5.87 -0.27
N SER A 196 -8.46 7.09 0.11
CA SER A 196 -9.27 7.35 1.30
C SER A 196 -10.60 6.59 1.25
N ASN A 197 -11.30 6.63 0.10
CA ASN A 197 -12.55 5.91 -0.08
C ASN A 197 -12.36 4.39 -0.06
N ARG A 198 -11.30 3.85 -0.65
CA ARG A 198 -10.99 2.42 -0.64
C ARG A 198 -10.70 1.94 0.79
N VAL A 199 -9.86 2.68 1.54
CA VAL A 199 -9.59 2.39 2.97
C VAL A 199 -10.88 2.43 3.78
N TYR A 200 -11.70 3.48 3.61
CA TYR A 200 -12.99 3.56 4.28
C TYR A 200 -13.88 2.36 3.98
N ASN A 201 -14.00 1.99 2.70
CA ASN A 201 -14.75 0.82 2.27
C ASN A 201 -14.27 -0.46 2.92
N LEU A 202 -12.95 -0.70 2.91
CA LEU A 202 -12.34 -1.91 3.46
C LEU A 202 -12.55 -2.03 4.97
N LEU A 203 -12.44 -0.92 5.69
CA LEU A 203 -12.61 -0.91 7.14
C LEU A 203 -14.09 -0.98 7.59
N THR A 204 -15.04 -0.59 6.71
CA THR A 204 -16.47 -0.50 7.09
C THR A 204 -17.35 -1.61 6.52
N PHE A 205 -17.04 -2.13 5.33
CA PHE A 205 -17.93 -3.04 4.60
C PHE A 205 -17.36 -4.46 4.39
N TYR A 206 -16.09 -4.69 4.69
CA TYR A 206 -15.45 -5.99 4.54
C TYR A 206 -15.29 -6.64 5.92
N ASP A 207 -16.17 -7.56 6.25
CA ASP A 207 -16.21 -8.25 7.55
C ASP A 207 -15.52 -9.62 7.55
N ASN A 208 -15.15 -10.13 6.37
CA ASN A 208 -14.39 -11.36 6.22
C ASN A 208 -12.90 -11.07 5.98
N PHE A 209 -12.03 -11.72 6.74
CA PHE A 209 -10.57 -11.50 6.68
C PHE A 209 -9.98 -11.79 5.30
N THR A 210 -10.39 -12.87 4.65
CA THR A 210 -9.85 -13.25 3.33
C THR A 210 -10.17 -12.18 2.28
N GLN A 211 -11.38 -11.63 2.32
CA GLN A 211 -11.78 -10.54 1.42
C GLN A 211 -11.03 -9.25 1.72
N PHE A 212 -10.89 -8.90 2.99
CA PHE A 212 -10.19 -7.70 3.42
C PHE A 212 -8.70 -7.73 3.05
N SER A 213 -8.05 -8.88 3.24
CA SER A 213 -6.60 -8.98 3.21
C SER A 213 -6.00 -9.37 1.85
N ASN A 214 -6.75 -10.07 0.99
CA ASN A 214 -6.20 -10.82 -0.15
C ASN A 214 -6.80 -10.40 -1.49
N GLU A 215 -5.96 -10.02 -2.44
CA GLU A 215 -6.38 -9.58 -3.79
C GLU A 215 -6.84 -10.72 -4.72
N ALA A 216 -6.51 -11.98 -4.41
CA ALA A 216 -6.96 -13.14 -5.18
C ALA A 216 -8.34 -13.65 -4.73
N TRP A 217 -8.94 -13.02 -3.72
CA TRP A 217 -10.30 -13.34 -3.36
C TRP A 217 -11.26 -12.54 -4.25
N TYR A 218 -11.98 -13.25 -5.10
CA TYR A 218 -13.07 -12.72 -5.90
C TYR A 218 -14.21 -13.72 -5.87
N GLY A 219 -15.23 -13.38 -5.12
CA GLY A 219 -16.46 -14.17 -5.08
C GLY A 219 -17.39 -13.84 -6.24
N SER A 220 -18.65 -14.27 -6.14
CA SER A 220 -19.72 -13.90 -7.07
C SER A 220 -20.14 -12.42 -6.97
N GLU A 221 -19.59 -11.67 -6.04
CA GLU A 221 -19.90 -10.28 -5.80
C GLU A 221 -18.99 -9.34 -6.61
N GLN A 222 -19.53 -8.18 -6.96
CA GLN A 222 -18.86 -7.21 -7.84
C GLN A 222 -17.93 -6.24 -7.06
N ASN A 223 -17.72 -6.47 -5.77
CA ASN A 223 -16.82 -5.68 -4.93
C ASN A 223 -15.65 -6.57 -4.53
N ILE A 224 -14.53 -6.40 -5.18
CA ILE A 224 -13.35 -7.27 -5.14
C ILE A 224 -12.09 -6.54 -4.70
N ASP A 225 -12.24 -5.48 -3.89
CA ASP A 225 -11.09 -4.75 -3.36
C ASP A 225 -10.49 -5.46 -2.15
N SER A 226 -9.23 -5.18 -1.86
CA SER A 226 -8.52 -5.69 -0.69
C SER A 226 -7.45 -4.71 -0.22
N LEU A 227 -6.95 -4.92 1.01
CA LEU A 227 -5.82 -4.14 1.50
C LEU A 227 -4.54 -4.45 0.70
N GLU A 228 -4.39 -5.69 0.18
CA GLU A 228 -3.29 -6.05 -0.70
C GLU A 228 -3.35 -5.28 -2.04
N ALA A 229 -4.51 -5.14 -2.67
CA ALA A 229 -4.65 -4.37 -3.91
C ALA A 229 -4.33 -2.87 -3.73
N LEU A 230 -4.61 -2.30 -2.54
CA LEU A 230 -4.16 -0.95 -2.17
C LEU A 230 -2.64 -0.89 -1.96
N HIS A 231 -2.09 -1.87 -1.26
CA HIS A 231 -0.65 -2.01 -1.04
C HIS A 231 0.11 -2.03 -2.37
N ASP A 232 -0.31 -2.85 -3.32
CA ASP A 232 0.29 -2.97 -4.66
C ASP A 232 0.27 -1.62 -5.40
N ALA A 233 -0.85 -0.88 -5.33
CA ALA A 233 -0.95 0.44 -5.94
C ALA A 233 0.03 1.46 -5.33
N ILE A 234 0.23 1.44 -3.99
CA ILE A 234 1.19 2.33 -3.33
C ILE A 234 2.63 1.97 -3.71
N HIS A 235 2.96 0.67 -3.79
CA HIS A 235 4.25 0.21 -4.29
C HIS A 235 4.52 0.70 -5.71
N ALA A 236 3.58 0.54 -6.63
CA ALA A 236 3.70 0.95 -8.02
C ALA A 236 3.88 2.47 -8.15
N ILE A 237 3.03 3.26 -7.47
CA ILE A 237 3.04 4.73 -7.56
C ILE A 237 4.30 5.32 -6.93
N THR A 238 4.74 4.80 -5.79
CA THR A 238 5.93 5.31 -5.09
C THR A 238 7.20 4.92 -5.84
N GLY A 239 7.25 3.72 -6.37
CA GLY A 239 8.40 3.20 -7.08
C GLY A 239 8.56 3.76 -8.48
N GLN A 240 7.49 3.73 -9.30
CA GLN A 240 7.50 4.16 -10.72
C GLN A 240 8.76 3.68 -11.44
N GLN A 241 8.96 2.35 -11.52
CA GLN A 241 10.15 1.69 -12.06
C GLN A 241 11.36 1.64 -11.10
N GLY A 242 11.30 2.26 -9.92
CA GLY A 242 12.34 2.16 -8.89
C GLY A 242 12.15 0.94 -8.00
N HIS A 243 12.92 0.86 -6.91
CA HIS A 243 12.95 -0.31 -6.02
C HIS A 243 11.58 -0.68 -5.45
N MET A 244 10.76 0.30 -5.07
CA MET A 244 9.40 0.05 -4.54
C MET A 244 8.46 -0.66 -5.51
N THR A 245 8.73 -0.62 -6.83
CA THR A 245 7.85 -1.22 -7.87
C THR A 245 7.93 -2.74 -7.91
N TYR A 246 8.99 -3.35 -7.36
CA TYR A 246 9.26 -4.78 -7.51
C TYR A 246 9.37 -5.48 -6.17
N LEU A 247 8.71 -6.61 -6.08
CA LEU A 247 8.76 -7.47 -4.90
C LEU A 247 10.19 -7.79 -4.48
N ASP A 248 11.06 -8.05 -5.45
CA ASP A 248 12.46 -8.44 -5.23
C ASP A 248 13.29 -7.40 -4.47
N TYR A 249 12.98 -6.11 -4.63
CA TYR A 249 13.85 -5.01 -4.20
C TYR A 249 13.20 -4.00 -3.26
N SER A 250 11.89 -4.04 -3.10
CA SER A 250 11.13 -2.98 -2.44
C SER A 250 11.56 -2.69 -1.01
N ALA A 251 11.92 -3.73 -0.23
CA ALA A 251 12.28 -3.59 1.17
C ALA A 251 13.61 -2.82 1.40
N TYR A 252 14.46 -2.71 0.36
CA TYR A 252 15.67 -1.88 0.44
C TYR A 252 15.37 -0.39 0.50
N ASP A 253 14.22 0.05 -0.04
CA ASP A 253 13.82 1.45 0.04
C ASP A 253 13.25 1.77 1.42
N PRO A 254 13.79 2.78 2.15
CA PRO A 254 13.36 3.09 3.51
C PRO A 254 11.87 3.40 3.66
N ILE A 255 11.19 3.88 2.62
CA ILE A 255 9.75 4.19 2.67
C ILE A 255 8.89 2.92 2.77
N PHE A 256 9.41 1.77 2.35
CA PHE A 256 8.78 0.46 2.51
C PHE A 256 8.33 0.23 3.96
N TRP A 257 9.22 0.51 4.92
CA TRP A 257 8.95 0.30 6.34
C TRP A 257 7.81 1.19 6.84
N LEU A 258 7.77 2.45 6.41
CA LEU A 258 6.70 3.38 6.77
C LEU A 258 5.35 2.98 6.17
N HIS A 259 5.36 2.48 4.94
CA HIS A 259 4.21 1.95 4.23
C HIS A 259 3.65 0.70 4.92
N HIS A 260 4.49 -0.29 5.23
CA HIS A 260 4.05 -1.53 5.87
C HIS A 260 3.58 -1.35 7.31
N VAL A 261 4.13 -0.38 8.06
CA VAL A 261 3.59 -0.01 9.38
C VAL A 261 2.17 0.56 9.25
N ASN A 262 1.86 1.30 8.17
CA ASN A 262 0.49 1.77 7.94
C ASN A 262 -0.46 0.62 7.56
N LEU A 263 0.01 -0.39 6.83
CA LEU A 263 -0.77 -1.60 6.58
C LEU A 263 -1.06 -2.38 7.88
N ASP A 264 -0.07 -2.52 8.76
CA ASP A 264 -0.25 -3.13 10.07
C ASP A 264 -1.23 -2.34 10.95
N ARG A 265 -1.22 -0.99 10.84
CA ARG A 265 -2.19 -0.12 11.49
C ARG A 265 -3.62 -0.36 10.97
N PHE A 266 -3.82 -0.42 9.66
CA PHE A 266 -5.13 -0.74 9.09
C PHE A 266 -5.59 -2.15 9.49
N PHE A 267 -4.67 -3.10 9.53
CA PHE A 267 -4.96 -4.45 10.00
C PHE A 267 -5.41 -4.46 11.47
N ASP A 268 -4.74 -3.74 12.37
CA ASP A 268 -5.10 -3.66 13.79
C ASP A 268 -6.46 -2.95 14.01
N ILE A 269 -6.74 -1.89 13.22
CA ILE A 269 -8.05 -1.22 13.19
C ILE A 269 -9.12 -2.21 12.74
N TRP A 270 -8.91 -2.92 11.62
CA TRP A 270 -9.84 -3.89 11.09
C TRP A 270 -10.11 -5.04 12.07
N GLN A 271 -9.06 -5.59 12.70
CA GLN A 271 -9.19 -6.62 13.74
C GLN A 271 -10.01 -6.15 14.94
N THR A 272 -9.90 -4.87 15.32
CA THR A 272 -10.69 -4.27 16.39
C THR A 272 -12.17 -4.16 15.98
N LEU A 273 -12.45 -3.83 14.73
CA LEU A 273 -13.81 -3.71 14.20
C LEU A 273 -14.48 -5.07 13.95
N HIS A 274 -13.70 -6.10 13.58
CA HIS A 274 -14.17 -7.43 13.19
C HIS A 274 -13.48 -8.55 14.00
N PRO A 275 -13.64 -8.61 15.33
CA PRO A 275 -12.88 -9.50 16.22
C PRO A 275 -13.15 -11.00 15.99
N ASP A 276 -14.29 -11.33 15.39
CA ASP A 276 -14.75 -12.70 15.15
C ASP A 276 -14.23 -13.28 13.83
N SER A 277 -13.59 -12.46 12.96
CA SER A 277 -13.02 -12.89 11.68
C SER A 277 -11.50 -12.84 11.73
N TYR A 278 -10.84 -13.85 11.19
CA TYR A 278 -9.39 -13.94 11.15
C TYR A 278 -8.93 -14.90 10.02
N VAL A 279 -7.64 -15.25 10.02
CA VAL A 279 -7.01 -16.12 9.02
C VAL A 279 -7.74 -17.46 8.92
N GLU A 280 -8.26 -17.76 7.74
CA GLU A 280 -8.89 -19.03 7.39
C GLU A 280 -7.94 -19.88 6.55
N PRO A 281 -8.08 -21.23 6.57
CA PRO A 281 -7.24 -22.10 5.74
C PRO A 281 -7.38 -21.77 4.25
N MET A 282 -6.26 -21.59 3.58
CA MET A 282 -6.17 -21.27 2.15
C MET A 282 -4.99 -21.98 1.51
N ALA A 283 -5.15 -22.49 0.30
CA ALA A 283 -4.02 -23.02 -0.49
C ALA A 283 -3.12 -21.86 -0.96
N ALA A 284 -1.82 -22.00 -0.78
CA ALA A 284 -0.83 -21.04 -1.30
C ALA A 284 -0.90 -20.99 -2.83
N LEU A 285 -1.21 -19.83 -3.39
CA LEU A 285 -1.33 -19.64 -4.84
C LEU A 285 0.03 -19.44 -5.50
N SER A 286 1.00 -18.89 -4.78
CA SER A 286 2.39 -18.75 -5.17
C SER A 286 3.31 -19.45 -4.18
N PRO A 287 4.48 -19.96 -4.59
CA PRO A 287 5.51 -20.37 -3.66
C PRO A 287 6.17 -19.15 -3.02
N THR A 288 6.72 -19.34 -1.82
CA THR A 288 7.72 -18.45 -1.21
C THR A 288 8.96 -19.29 -0.89
N TYR A 289 10.00 -18.71 -0.30
CA TYR A 289 11.20 -19.47 0.07
C TYR A 289 10.88 -20.73 0.90
N THR A 290 9.89 -20.66 1.80
CA THR A 290 9.54 -21.77 2.70
C THR A 290 8.17 -22.38 2.45
N ILE A 291 7.34 -21.80 1.60
CA ILE A 291 5.99 -22.27 1.32
C ILE A 291 5.92 -22.84 -0.10
N ALA A 292 5.57 -24.12 -0.21
CA ALA A 292 5.32 -24.73 -1.52
C ALA A 292 3.94 -24.32 -2.05
N LYS A 293 3.83 -24.06 -3.37
CA LYS A 293 2.56 -23.79 -4.03
C LYS A 293 1.57 -24.92 -3.78
N GLY A 294 0.33 -24.59 -3.45
CA GLY A 294 -0.77 -25.53 -3.16
C GLY A 294 -0.79 -26.07 -1.73
N SER A 295 0.23 -25.81 -0.90
CA SER A 295 0.18 -26.16 0.53
C SER A 295 -0.88 -25.33 1.25
N ILE A 296 -1.61 -25.94 2.17
CA ILE A 296 -2.63 -25.22 2.96
C ILE A 296 -1.93 -24.39 4.04
N GLN A 297 -2.24 -23.11 4.05
CA GLN A 297 -1.77 -22.16 5.05
C GLN A 297 -2.97 -21.71 5.90
N ASP A 298 -2.80 -21.68 7.21
CA ASP A 298 -3.82 -21.32 8.19
C ASP A 298 -3.25 -20.44 9.32
N ALA A 299 -4.06 -20.19 10.35
CA ALA A 299 -3.66 -19.33 11.46
C ALA A 299 -2.54 -19.92 12.35
N ASP A 300 -2.28 -21.21 12.28
CA ASP A 300 -1.22 -21.91 13.02
C ASP A 300 0.02 -22.20 12.13
N SER A 301 -0.04 -21.90 10.85
CA SER A 301 1.10 -22.02 9.95
C SER A 301 2.26 -21.10 10.39
N PRO A 302 3.52 -21.59 10.34
CA PRO A 302 4.67 -20.81 10.78
C PRO A 302 4.89 -19.58 9.87
N LEU A 303 5.13 -18.42 10.47
CA LEU A 303 5.51 -17.18 9.78
C LEU A 303 7.03 -17.12 9.64
N GLU A 304 7.57 -18.03 8.85
CA GLU A 304 9.01 -18.14 8.63
C GLU A 304 9.55 -16.91 7.88
N PRO A 305 10.77 -16.45 8.22
CA PRO A 305 11.76 -17.08 9.11
C PRO A 305 11.77 -16.55 10.56
N PHE A 306 10.67 -16.01 11.08
CA PHE A 306 10.64 -15.26 12.34
C PHE A 306 10.44 -16.15 13.56
N SER A 307 11.52 -16.36 14.33
CA SER A 307 11.49 -17.11 15.60
C SER A 307 11.06 -16.22 16.76
N LYS A 308 10.22 -16.76 17.65
CA LYS A 308 9.79 -16.09 18.89
C LYS A 308 10.68 -16.39 20.10
N ASP A 309 11.54 -17.39 19.98
CA ASP A 309 12.44 -17.80 21.06
C ASP A 309 13.75 -18.40 20.52
N SER A 310 14.72 -18.59 21.41
CA SER A 310 16.04 -19.16 21.09
C SER A 310 16.01 -20.66 20.73
N LYS A 311 14.85 -21.29 20.76
CA LYS A 311 14.66 -22.70 20.38
C LYS A 311 14.22 -22.84 18.93
N GLY A 312 14.04 -21.72 18.22
CA GLY A 312 13.57 -21.72 16.85
C GLY A 312 12.05 -21.95 16.71
N THR A 313 11.29 -21.69 17.77
CA THR A 313 9.82 -21.75 17.66
C THR A 313 9.33 -20.55 16.84
N MET A 314 8.70 -20.79 15.70
CA MET A 314 8.22 -19.73 14.82
C MET A 314 7.01 -18.99 15.38
N TRP A 315 6.86 -17.74 15.01
CA TRP A 315 5.60 -17.03 15.14
C TRP A 315 4.53 -17.67 14.24
N THR A 316 3.26 -17.56 14.61
CA THR A 316 2.10 -17.95 13.80
C THR A 316 1.09 -16.81 13.81
N SER A 317 0.14 -16.78 12.88
CA SER A 317 -0.90 -15.75 12.86
C SER A 317 -1.63 -15.64 14.20
N ASN A 318 -1.94 -16.78 14.83
CA ASN A 318 -2.56 -16.80 16.16
C ASN A 318 -1.70 -16.13 17.23
N THR A 319 -0.39 -16.30 17.19
CA THR A 319 0.51 -15.75 18.22
C THR A 319 0.84 -14.28 18.02
N VAL A 320 0.70 -13.75 16.80
CA VAL A 320 0.92 -12.33 16.47
C VAL A 320 -0.38 -11.53 16.31
N LYS A 321 -1.53 -12.14 16.59
CA LYS A 321 -2.85 -11.52 16.39
C LYS A 321 -2.96 -10.15 17.07
N ASN A 322 -2.33 -9.98 18.24
CA ASN A 322 -2.39 -8.75 19.02
C ASN A 322 -1.06 -7.99 18.94
N THR A 323 -1.10 -6.73 18.52
CA THR A 323 0.07 -5.83 18.45
C THR A 323 0.80 -5.69 19.79
N ARG A 324 0.08 -5.81 20.91
CA ARG A 324 0.66 -5.79 22.27
C ARG A 324 1.62 -6.94 22.56
N THR A 325 1.59 -8.02 21.77
CA THR A 325 2.60 -9.08 21.81
C THR A 325 4.00 -8.51 21.56
N PHE A 326 4.11 -7.49 20.72
CA PHE A 326 5.35 -6.77 20.42
C PHE A 326 5.48 -5.44 21.16
N GLY A 327 4.60 -5.17 22.12
CA GLY A 327 4.69 -4.01 23.03
C GLY A 327 4.27 -2.68 22.40
N TYR A 328 3.47 -2.68 21.33
CA TYR A 328 2.92 -1.46 20.72
C TYR A 328 1.39 -1.53 20.53
N THR A 329 0.81 -0.40 20.22
CA THR A 329 -0.58 -0.23 19.80
C THR A 329 -0.73 1.06 19.00
N TYR A 330 -1.80 1.18 18.23
CA TYR A 330 -2.14 2.40 17.51
C TYR A 330 -3.14 3.25 18.29
N VAL A 331 -3.18 4.54 17.99
CA VAL A 331 -4.04 5.50 18.72
C VAL A 331 -5.51 5.11 18.61
N GLU A 332 -5.94 4.64 17.44
CA GLU A 332 -7.31 4.27 17.12
C GLU A 332 -7.79 3.02 17.87
N THR A 333 -6.85 2.16 18.29
CA THR A 333 -7.13 0.85 18.90
C THR A 333 -6.62 0.73 20.34
N ALA A 334 -6.05 1.83 20.89
CA ALA A 334 -5.32 1.82 22.16
C ALA A 334 -6.14 1.29 23.34
N ASN A 335 -7.45 1.54 23.38
CA ASN A 335 -8.35 1.08 24.44
C ASN A 335 -9.17 -0.17 24.05
N GLY A 336 -9.03 -0.69 22.82
CA GLY A 336 -9.75 -1.87 22.32
C GLY A 336 -11.25 -1.64 22.07
N SER A 337 -11.70 -0.38 22.00
CA SER A 337 -13.10 -0.02 21.76
C SER A 337 -13.42 -0.02 20.27
N GLN A 338 -14.42 -0.83 19.87
CA GLN A 338 -14.94 -0.80 18.50
C GLN A 338 -15.58 0.55 18.16
N ALA A 339 -16.27 1.19 19.11
CA ALA A 339 -16.90 2.50 18.92
C ALA A 339 -15.85 3.58 18.62
N ASP A 340 -14.75 3.61 19.41
CA ASP A 340 -13.67 4.58 19.19
C ASP A 340 -12.95 4.31 17.86
N ALA A 341 -12.72 3.06 17.52
CA ALA A 341 -12.12 2.70 16.22
C ALA A 341 -13.01 3.13 15.04
N ARG A 342 -14.35 2.94 15.13
CA ARG A 342 -15.30 3.43 14.12
C ARG A 342 -15.29 4.95 14.02
N ALA A 343 -15.36 5.64 15.14
CA ALA A 343 -15.31 7.11 15.17
C ALA A 343 -14.01 7.65 14.54
N ALA A 344 -12.88 6.99 14.81
CA ALA A 344 -11.61 7.33 14.18
C ALA A 344 -11.64 7.11 12.65
N VAL A 345 -12.14 5.95 12.18
CA VAL A 345 -12.28 5.65 10.74
C VAL A 345 -13.20 6.67 10.06
N ASN A 346 -14.35 6.97 10.64
CA ASN A 346 -15.29 7.98 10.12
C ASN A 346 -14.63 9.37 10.05
N SER A 347 -13.87 9.75 11.07
CA SER A 347 -13.17 11.06 11.12
C SER A 347 -12.03 11.16 10.10
N LEU A 348 -11.26 10.09 9.90
CA LEU A 348 -10.07 10.10 9.06
C LEU A 348 -10.41 9.92 7.56
N TYR A 349 -11.35 9.04 7.24
CA TYR A 349 -11.62 8.59 5.86
C TYR A 349 -13.07 8.78 5.42
N GLY A 350 -14.00 9.09 6.33
CA GLY A 350 -15.44 9.13 6.04
C GLY A 350 -15.91 10.39 5.31
N SER A 351 -15.09 11.43 5.17
CA SER A 351 -15.51 12.72 4.59
C SER A 351 -16.04 12.64 3.16
N GLY A 352 -15.55 11.68 2.37
CA GLY A 352 -16.04 11.41 1.02
C GLY A 352 -17.42 10.74 0.98
N TYR A 353 -17.88 10.13 2.09
CA TYR A 353 -19.13 9.39 2.21
C TYR A 353 -20.29 10.18 2.79
N THR A 354 -20.01 11.19 3.61
CA THR A 354 -21.05 11.92 4.35
C THR A 354 -21.69 13.07 3.56
N GLY A 355 -21.34 13.26 2.29
CA GLY A 355 -21.89 14.32 1.43
C GLY A 355 -21.52 15.74 1.89
N GLY A 356 -20.66 15.88 2.88
CA GLY A 356 -20.25 17.15 3.47
C GLY A 356 -18.88 17.68 2.99
N GLY A 357 -18.20 16.95 2.11
CA GLY A 357 -16.85 17.33 1.70
C GLY A 357 -16.46 16.85 0.33
N LEU A 358 -16.98 17.48 -0.71
CA LEU A 358 -16.27 17.51 -1.97
C LEU A 358 -15.10 18.47 -1.79
N ILE A 359 -13.88 17.90 -1.83
CA ILE A 359 -12.60 18.61 -1.87
C ILE A 359 -12.16 19.22 -0.53
N GLY A 360 -10.99 18.81 -0.06
CA GLY A 360 -10.31 19.32 1.13
C GLY A 360 -10.08 20.84 1.11
N VAL A 361 -11.13 21.57 1.46
CA VAL A 361 -11.02 22.93 1.95
C VAL A 361 -11.81 22.94 3.27
N ARG A 362 -11.09 22.85 4.37
CA ARG A 362 -11.61 23.39 5.64
C ARG A 362 -11.76 24.90 5.46
N ASP A 363 -12.81 25.32 4.78
CA ASP A 363 -13.22 26.72 4.84
C ASP A 363 -14.11 26.88 6.07
N THR A 364 -13.58 27.52 7.09
CA THR A 364 -14.26 27.88 8.36
C THR A 364 -15.34 28.94 8.16
N ALA A 365 -15.78 29.21 6.93
CA ALA A 365 -16.80 30.17 6.60
C ALA A 365 -17.68 29.70 5.43
N VAL A 366 -18.47 28.66 5.61
CA VAL A 366 -19.57 28.38 4.68
C VAL A 366 -20.83 29.10 5.19
N THR A 367 -21.05 30.30 4.68
CA THR A 367 -22.35 30.96 4.70
C THR A 367 -23.38 30.12 3.93
N ALA A 368 -24.60 30.09 4.41
CA ALA A 368 -25.77 29.27 4.03
C ALA A 368 -26.20 29.31 2.55
N GLY A 369 -25.31 29.57 1.60
CA GLY A 369 -25.61 29.69 0.17
C GLY A 369 -25.18 28.51 -0.73
N THR A 370 -24.39 27.54 -0.24
CA THR A 370 -23.73 26.52 -1.07
C THR A 370 -24.32 25.10 -0.90
N MET A 371 -25.52 24.95 -0.36
CA MET A 371 -26.21 23.64 -0.23
C MET A 371 -26.79 23.08 -1.54
N ARG A 372 -26.36 23.53 -2.71
CA ARG A 372 -26.88 23.00 -3.99
C ARG A 372 -26.22 21.70 -4.47
N THR A 373 -25.11 21.29 -3.90
CA THR A 373 -24.31 20.15 -4.40
C THR A 373 -24.63 18.81 -3.74
N THR A 374 -25.26 18.78 -2.58
CA THR A 374 -25.59 17.53 -1.87
C THR A 374 -26.90 16.87 -2.36
N ALA A 375 -27.79 17.60 -3.00
CA ALA A 375 -29.09 17.10 -3.42
C ALA A 375 -29.02 16.00 -4.52
N GLY A 376 -27.95 15.95 -5.33
CA GLY A 376 -27.75 14.93 -6.36
C GLY A 376 -27.18 13.60 -5.86
N PHE A 377 -26.54 13.59 -4.66
CA PHE A 377 -25.93 12.39 -4.08
C PHE A 377 -26.90 11.51 -3.32
N VAL A 378 -27.96 12.09 -2.77
CA VAL A 378 -28.92 11.38 -1.93
C VAL A 378 -30.26 11.28 -2.64
N VAL A 379 -30.62 10.08 -3.06
CA VAL A 379 -31.93 9.76 -3.64
C VAL A 379 -32.71 8.94 -2.62
N HIS A 380 -33.86 9.45 -2.16
CA HIS A 380 -34.71 8.80 -1.15
C HIS A 380 -33.94 8.41 0.15
N GLY A 381 -33.02 9.27 0.60
CA GLY A 381 -32.23 9.03 1.81
C GLY A 381 -31.05 8.07 1.64
N ARG A 382 -30.73 7.65 0.41
CA ARG A 382 -29.60 6.77 0.08
C ARG A 382 -28.64 7.47 -0.87
N GLN A 383 -27.36 7.22 -0.68
CA GLN A 383 -26.28 7.68 -1.56
C GLN A 383 -26.00 6.64 -2.63
N ARG A 384 -25.77 7.07 -3.87
CA ARG A 384 -25.33 6.19 -4.95
C ARG A 384 -23.82 6.16 -5.04
N HIS A 385 -23.26 4.96 -5.04
CA HIS A 385 -21.83 4.72 -5.14
C HIS A 385 -21.53 3.94 -6.41
N TYR A 386 -20.76 4.56 -7.29
CA TYR A 386 -20.28 3.99 -8.54
C TYR A 386 -18.85 3.52 -8.40
N ALA A 387 -18.51 2.41 -9.05
CA ALA A 387 -17.16 1.86 -9.04
C ALA A 387 -16.84 1.11 -10.33
N ALA A 388 -15.56 1.00 -10.65
CA ALA A 388 -15.03 0.06 -11.64
C ALA A 388 -14.36 -1.08 -10.90
N SER A 389 -14.91 -2.29 -11.00
CA SER A 389 -14.28 -3.52 -10.51
C SER A 389 -13.38 -4.08 -11.61
N ILE A 390 -12.16 -4.45 -11.27
CA ILE A 390 -11.12 -4.89 -12.19
C ILE A 390 -10.67 -6.28 -11.78
N LEU A 391 -10.60 -7.20 -12.72
CA LEU A 391 -9.89 -8.47 -12.61
C LEU A 391 -8.82 -8.51 -13.69
N SER A 392 -7.65 -9.05 -13.37
CA SER A 392 -6.57 -9.26 -14.34
C SER A 392 -5.66 -10.39 -13.90
N ASP A 393 -4.94 -10.99 -14.84
CA ASP A 393 -3.92 -11.96 -14.52
C ASP A 393 -2.66 -11.24 -14.05
N LYS A 394 -2.27 -11.46 -12.79
CA LYS A 394 -1.07 -10.86 -12.17
C LYS A 394 0.20 -11.11 -12.98
N HIS A 395 0.24 -12.19 -13.75
CA HIS A 395 1.39 -12.59 -14.54
C HIS A 395 1.29 -12.22 -16.03
N ALA A 396 0.26 -11.47 -16.43
CA ALA A 396 0.00 -11.15 -17.84
C ALA A 396 1.20 -10.52 -18.57
N LEU A 397 1.98 -9.67 -17.89
CA LEU A 397 3.07 -8.89 -18.47
C LEU A 397 4.46 -9.23 -17.90
N ASN A 398 4.62 -10.40 -17.29
CA ASN A 398 5.90 -10.90 -16.74
C ASN A 398 6.56 -9.93 -15.75
N GLY A 399 5.80 -9.33 -14.87
CA GLY A 399 6.25 -8.37 -13.86
C GLY A 399 5.11 -7.47 -13.40
N SER A 400 5.44 -6.49 -12.58
CA SER A 400 4.46 -5.50 -12.11
C SER A 400 3.93 -4.66 -13.28
N TYR A 401 2.65 -4.30 -13.23
CA TYR A 401 2.03 -3.37 -14.18
C TYR A 401 0.90 -2.59 -13.50
N SER A 402 0.50 -1.50 -14.11
CA SER A 402 -0.55 -0.62 -13.61
C SER A 402 -1.66 -0.44 -14.64
N ILE A 403 -2.91 -0.47 -14.16
CA ILE A 403 -4.12 -0.17 -14.92
C ILE A 403 -4.67 1.15 -14.41
N TYR A 404 -4.57 2.19 -15.22
CA TYR A 404 -5.12 3.51 -14.95
C TYR A 404 -6.56 3.57 -15.44
N VAL A 405 -7.50 3.94 -14.56
CA VAL A 405 -8.92 4.08 -14.88
C VAL A 405 -9.31 5.54 -14.96
N PHE A 406 -9.89 5.95 -16.07
CA PHE A 406 -10.27 7.35 -16.35
C PHE A 406 -11.78 7.49 -16.55
N VAL A 407 -12.28 8.67 -16.20
CA VAL A 407 -13.64 9.13 -16.55
C VAL A 407 -13.51 10.49 -17.26
N GLY A 408 -13.43 10.46 -18.59
CA GLY A 408 -13.18 11.61 -19.45
C GLY A 408 -12.12 11.32 -20.50
N GLU A 409 -11.68 12.38 -21.20
CA GLU A 409 -10.65 12.29 -22.23
C GLU A 409 -9.29 11.90 -21.65
N VAL A 410 -8.51 11.13 -22.43
CA VAL A 410 -7.15 10.69 -22.10
C VAL A 410 -6.21 11.12 -23.22
N ASP A 411 -5.09 11.72 -22.87
CA ASP A 411 -4.03 12.03 -23.82
C ASP A 411 -3.16 10.78 -24.09
N ASP A 412 -3.45 10.10 -25.17
CA ASP A 412 -2.71 8.92 -25.60
C ASP A 412 -1.34 9.26 -26.22
N SER A 413 -1.09 10.54 -26.52
CA SER A 413 0.20 11.00 -27.05
C SER A 413 1.26 11.20 -25.97
N ASP A 414 0.85 11.36 -24.70
CA ASP A 414 1.75 11.53 -23.55
C ASP A 414 1.35 10.62 -22.37
N PRO A 415 1.73 9.35 -22.38
CA PRO A 415 1.48 8.43 -21.26
C PRO A 415 2.05 8.89 -19.92
N SER A 416 3.07 9.73 -19.91
CA SER A 416 3.66 10.24 -18.67
C SER A 416 2.72 11.21 -17.92
N SER A 417 1.73 11.77 -18.60
CA SER A 417 0.70 12.63 -18.01
C SER A 417 -0.41 11.85 -17.30
N TRP A 418 -0.58 10.56 -17.57
CA TRP A 418 -1.69 9.75 -17.06
C TRP A 418 -1.81 9.75 -15.54
N PRO A 419 -0.73 9.56 -14.75
CA PRO A 419 -0.83 9.50 -13.29
C PRO A 419 -1.33 10.80 -12.64
N THR A 420 -1.17 11.95 -13.31
CA THR A 420 -1.60 13.26 -12.84
C THR A 420 -2.80 13.83 -13.60
N SER A 421 -3.40 13.05 -14.50
CA SER A 421 -4.58 13.47 -15.25
C SER A 421 -5.75 13.83 -14.31
N PRO A 422 -6.44 14.95 -14.54
CA PRO A 422 -7.64 15.30 -13.77
C PRO A 422 -8.81 14.35 -14.02
N ASN A 423 -8.75 13.54 -15.09
CA ASN A 423 -9.75 12.53 -15.41
C ASN A 423 -9.40 11.15 -14.85
N LEU A 424 -8.27 10.99 -14.14
CA LEU A 424 -7.90 9.73 -13.48
C LEU A 424 -8.79 9.49 -12.26
N ALA A 425 -9.55 8.40 -12.27
CA ALA A 425 -10.34 7.95 -11.13
C ALA A 425 -9.50 7.18 -10.10
N GLY A 426 -8.48 6.47 -10.55
CA GLY A 426 -7.56 5.72 -9.72
C GLY A 426 -6.74 4.70 -10.50
N THR A 427 -5.85 4.02 -9.77
CA THR A 427 -4.94 3.01 -10.31
C THR A 427 -5.16 1.68 -9.60
N HIS A 428 -5.30 0.60 -10.38
CA HIS A 428 -5.10 -0.76 -9.94
C HIS A 428 -3.72 -1.20 -10.41
N ALA A 429 -2.93 -1.82 -9.55
CA ALA A 429 -1.59 -2.29 -9.90
C ALA A 429 -1.40 -3.73 -9.42
N THR A 430 -0.52 -4.44 -10.10
CA THR A 430 0.00 -5.73 -9.64
C THR A 430 1.42 -5.53 -9.11
N PHE A 431 1.76 -6.27 -8.06
CA PHE A 431 3.08 -6.23 -7.46
C PHE A 431 3.74 -7.61 -7.58
N GLY A 432 4.75 -7.71 -8.41
CA GLY A 432 5.38 -8.96 -8.76
C GLY A 432 6.91 -8.87 -8.81
N SER A 433 7.54 -10.04 -8.95
CA SER A 433 8.97 -10.16 -9.22
C SER A 433 9.29 -9.71 -10.64
N LEU A 434 10.52 -9.26 -10.86
CA LEU A 434 11.01 -8.85 -12.19
C LEU A 434 11.08 -10.03 -13.17
N ARG A 435 11.20 -11.26 -12.67
CA ARG A 435 10.98 -12.51 -13.40
C ARG A 435 9.93 -13.32 -12.67
N ALA A 436 8.77 -13.48 -13.26
CA ALA A 436 7.95 -14.63 -12.92
C ALA A 436 8.72 -15.88 -13.39
N HIS A 437 8.85 -16.91 -12.53
CA HIS A 437 9.35 -18.21 -12.98
C HIS A 437 8.57 -18.64 -14.21
N GLU A 438 9.25 -19.15 -15.24
CA GLU A 438 8.60 -19.58 -16.49
C GLU A 438 7.40 -20.51 -16.25
N ASP A 439 7.46 -21.34 -15.20
CA ASP A 439 6.37 -22.21 -14.79
C ASP A 439 5.21 -21.48 -14.10
N LEU A 440 5.43 -20.37 -13.41
CA LEU A 440 4.38 -19.54 -12.82
C LEU A 440 3.71 -18.65 -13.86
N ALA A 441 4.45 -18.16 -14.85
CA ALA A 441 3.90 -17.39 -15.97
C ALA A 441 2.91 -18.20 -16.83
N ARG A 442 2.93 -19.53 -16.76
CA ARG A 442 2.00 -20.40 -17.48
C ARG A 442 0.68 -20.65 -16.78
N GLN A 443 0.57 -20.30 -15.49
CA GLN A 443 -0.67 -20.46 -14.74
C GLN A 443 -1.23 -19.07 -14.38
N ALA A 444 -2.37 -18.76 -14.99
CA ALA A 444 -3.08 -17.51 -14.69
C ALA A 444 -3.33 -17.38 -13.18
N MET A 445 -2.99 -16.22 -12.63
CA MET A 445 -3.29 -15.83 -11.26
C MET A 445 -4.15 -14.58 -11.30
N ILE A 446 -5.45 -14.79 -11.26
CA ILE A 446 -6.40 -13.67 -11.31
C ILE A 446 -6.40 -12.96 -9.96
N THR A 447 -6.15 -11.68 -10.00
CA THR A 447 -6.25 -10.75 -8.87
C THR A 447 -7.24 -9.64 -9.18
N GLY A 448 -7.71 -8.95 -8.17
CA GLY A 448 -8.74 -7.95 -8.36
C GLY A 448 -8.61 -6.72 -7.48
N GLY A 449 -9.25 -5.65 -7.94
CA GLY A 449 -9.35 -4.40 -7.21
C GLY A 449 -10.56 -3.59 -7.67
N THR A 450 -10.91 -2.59 -6.89
CA THR A 450 -12.06 -1.72 -7.16
C THR A 450 -11.65 -0.26 -7.12
N ILE A 451 -11.95 0.49 -8.17
CA ILE A 451 -11.70 1.92 -8.25
C ILE A 451 -13.03 2.68 -8.05
N PRO A 452 -13.16 3.50 -6.99
CA PRO A 452 -14.33 4.34 -6.77
C PRO A 452 -14.47 5.41 -7.88
N LEU A 453 -15.65 5.52 -8.49
CA LEU A 453 -15.94 6.51 -9.52
C LEU A 453 -16.82 7.66 -9.01
N THR A 454 -17.44 7.53 -7.84
CA THR A 454 -18.44 8.47 -7.35
C THR A 454 -17.92 9.90 -7.27
N ASN A 455 -16.72 10.12 -6.78
CA ASN A 455 -16.18 11.46 -6.57
C ASN A 455 -15.83 12.17 -7.88
N ILE A 456 -15.25 11.44 -8.84
CA ILE A 456 -14.97 12.03 -10.16
C ILE A 456 -16.28 12.33 -10.91
N LEU A 457 -17.29 11.46 -10.80
CA LEU A 457 -18.62 11.72 -11.36
C LEU A 457 -19.29 12.93 -10.70
N ALA A 458 -19.13 13.11 -9.41
CA ALA A 458 -19.60 14.28 -8.69
C ALA A 458 -18.94 15.58 -9.14
N ALA A 459 -17.64 15.52 -9.44
CA ALA A 459 -16.95 16.66 -10.06
C ALA A 459 -17.54 16.98 -11.45
N LYS A 460 -17.91 15.94 -12.24
CA LYS A 460 -18.61 16.11 -13.54
C LYS A 460 -20.01 16.72 -13.40
N VAL A 461 -20.73 16.41 -12.31
CA VAL A 461 -21.99 17.12 -11.99
C VAL A 461 -21.71 18.60 -11.66
N THR A 462 -20.66 18.86 -10.90
CA THR A 462 -20.29 20.23 -10.50
C THR A 462 -19.86 21.08 -11.70
N SER A 463 -19.13 20.50 -12.67
CA SER A 463 -18.74 21.17 -13.91
C SER A 463 -19.90 21.33 -14.92
N GLY A 464 -21.01 20.62 -14.73
CA GLY A 464 -22.17 20.64 -15.62
C GLY A 464 -22.04 19.70 -16.82
N GLU A 465 -21.07 18.79 -16.83
CA GLU A 465 -20.93 17.76 -17.86
C GLU A 465 -22.03 16.70 -17.76
N ILE A 466 -22.50 16.41 -16.56
CA ILE A 466 -23.72 15.63 -16.28
C ILE A 466 -24.62 16.40 -15.32
N SER A 467 -25.93 16.16 -15.36
CA SER A 467 -26.88 16.95 -14.56
C SER A 467 -27.10 16.37 -13.17
N SER A 468 -26.84 15.07 -12.98
CA SER A 468 -27.08 14.37 -11.72
C SER A 468 -26.27 13.06 -11.62
N LEU A 469 -26.30 12.43 -10.44
CA LEU A 469 -25.81 11.07 -10.25
C LEU A 469 -26.92 10.01 -10.46
N ASP A 470 -27.92 10.29 -11.26
CA ASP A 470 -28.93 9.30 -11.62
C ASP A 470 -28.35 8.18 -12.50
N GLU A 471 -28.82 6.95 -12.25
CA GLU A 471 -28.24 5.74 -12.87
C GLU A 471 -28.19 5.83 -14.39
N ASN A 472 -29.32 6.25 -15.04
CA ASN A 472 -29.39 6.29 -16.50
C ASN A 472 -28.42 7.34 -17.09
N GLU A 473 -28.29 8.48 -16.41
CA GLU A 473 -27.40 9.55 -16.85
C GLU A 473 -25.92 9.15 -16.66
N VAL A 474 -25.58 8.62 -15.49
CA VAL A 474 -24.23 8.13 -15.22
C VAL A 474 -23.86 6.95 -16.11
N ALA A 475 -24.79 6.00 -16.35
CA ALA A 475 -24.52 4.88 -17.23
C ALA A 475 -24.23 5.35 -18.66
N GLY A 476 -25.01 6.28 -19.20
CA GLY A 476 -24.78 6.86 -20.55
C GLY A 476 -23.44 7.62 -20.62
N TYR A 477 -23.09 8.38 -19.58
CA TYR A 477 -21.83 9.09 -19.52
C TYR A 477 -20.63 8.13 -19.42
N LEU A 478 -20.70 7.12 -18.57
CA LEU A 478 -19.65 6.12 -18.41
C LEU A 478 -19.51 5.22 -19.65
N GLU A 479 -20.59 4.96 -20.40
CA GLU A 479 -20.51 4.24 -21.67
C GLU A 479 -19.61 4.98 -22.67
N GLU A 480 -19.63 6.30 -22.70
CA GLU A 480 -18.78 7.13 -23.55
C GLU A 480 -17.39 7.38 -22.97
N TYR A 481 -17.28 7.73 -21.66
CA TYR A 481 -16.10 8.32 -21.06
C TYR A 481 -15.33 7.42 -20.07
N LEU A 482 -15.84 6.25 -19.68
CA LEU A 482 -15.05 5.30 -18.86
C LEU A 482 -14.03 4.61 -19.74
N GLN A 483 -12.75 4.79 -19.43
CA GLN A 483 -11.62 4.26 -20.18
C GLN A 483 -10.55 3.72 -19.23
N TRP A 484 -9.66 2.88 -19.76
CA TRP A 484 -8.49 2.40 -19.02
C TRP A 484 -7.28 2.26 -19.93
N ARG A 485 -6.10 2.41 -19.34
CA ARG A 485 -4.82 2.27 -20.01
C ARG A 485 -3.90 1.43 -19.13
N VAL A 486 -2.99 0.71 -19.75
CA VAL A 486 -2.05 -0.16 -19.07
C VAL A 486 -0.63 0.27 -19.33
N VAL A 487 0.16 0.29 -18.27
CA VAL A 487 1.60 0.54 -18.32
C VAL A 487 2.32 -0.60 -17.62
N LYS A 488 3.27 -1.23 -18.28
CA LYS A 488 4.07 -2.28 -17.67
C LYS A 488 5.22 -1.70 -16.82
N PHE A 489 5.95 -2.58 -16.18
CA PHE A 489 6.96 -2.28 -15.17
C PHE A 489 8.10 -1.34 -15.62
N ASP A 490 8.39 -1.25 -16.90
CA ASP A 490 9.43 -0.37 -17.48
C ASP A 490 8.89 0.99 -17.93
N GLY A 491 7.60 1.25 -17.69
CA GLY A 491 6.92 2.50 -18.05
C GLY A 491 6.37 2.51 -19.47
N GLU A 492 6.50 1.43 -20.23
CA GLU A 492 5.92 1.35 -21.56
C GLU A 492 4.42 1.10 -21.51
N PRO A 493 3.59 1.90 -22.21
CA PRO A 493 2.19 1.59 -22.39
C PRO A 493 2.03 0.34 -23.26
N VAL A 494 1.07 -0.50 -22.89
CA VAL A 494 0.77 -1.73 -23.63
C VAL A 494 -0.69 -1.76 -24.05
N PRO A 495 -0.99 -2.40 -25.20
CA PRO A 495 -2.36 -2.64 -25.62
C PRO A 495 -3.15 -3.40 -24.54
N VAL A 496 -4.40 -3.02 -24.34
CA VAL A 496 -5.27 -3.64 -23.33
C VAL A 496 -5.50 -5.13 -23.59
N GLU A 497 -5.53 -5.51 -24.86
CA GLU A 497 -5.66 -6.90 -25.32
C GLU A 497 -4.49 -7.81 -24.93
N ASP A 498 -3.33 -7.25 -24.62
CA ASP A 498 -2.16 -8.01 -24.18
C ASP A 498 -2.23 -8.41 -22.70
N VAL A 499 -3.19 -7.83 -21.95
CA VAL A 499 -3.40 -8.16 -20.53
C VAL A 499 -4.39 -9.31 -20.40
N SER A 500 -3.88 -10.53 -20.28
CA SER A 500 -4.73 -11.71 -20.11
C SER A 500 -5.63 -11.59 -18.87
N GLY A 501 -6.84 -12.10 -18.98
CA GLY A 501 -7.80 -12.11 -17.88
C GLY A 501 -8.35 -10.74 -17.48
N LEU A 502 -7.99 -9.65 -18.17
CA LEU A 502 -8.52 -8.32 -17.87
C LEU A 502 -10.03 -8.25 -18.08
N GLN A 503 -10.73 -7.88 -17.00
CA GLN A 503 -12.15 -7.61 -17.00
C GLN A 503 -12.42 -6.35 -16.19
N VAL A 504 -13.05 -5.36 -16.81
CA VAL A 504 -13.50 -4.13 -16.16
C VAL A 504 -15.01 -4.08 -16.19
N VAL A 505 -15.62 -3.93 -15.01
CA VAL A 505 -17.08 -3.89 -14.82
C VAL A 505 -17.46 -2.63 -14.07
N ALA A 506 -18.31 -1.79 -14.66
CA ALA A 506 -18.91 -0.69 -13.93
C ALA A 506 -20.06 -1.19 -13.04
N THR A 507 -20.07 -0.75 -11.79
CA THR A 507 -21.04 -1.17 -10.77
C THR A 507 -21.65 0.01 -10.05
N LEU A 508 -22.85 -0.19 -9.51
CA LEU A 508 -23.60 0.73 -8.66
C LEU A 508 -24.00 0.02 -7.38
N SER A 509 -23.84 0.68 -6.24
CA SER A 509 -24.47 0.29 -4.98
C SER A 509 -25.14 1.49 -4.33
N GLU A 510 -26.13 1.26 -3.49
CA GLU A 510 -26.76 2.29 -2.67
C GLU A 510 -26.24 2.18 -1.24
N VAL A 511 -25.88 3.30 -0.63
CA VAL A 511 -25.40 3.38 0.73
C VAL A 511 -26.38 4.21 1.55
N THR A 512 -26.89 3.64 2.64
CA THR A 512 -27.60 4.39 3.68
C THR A 512 -26.56 4.91 4.66
N PRO A 513 -26.41 6.24 4.81
CA PRO A 513 -25.45 6.82 5.74
C PRO A 513 -25.64 6.32 7.17
N ALA A 514 -24.56 6.28 7.93
CA ALA A 514 -24.60 6.03 9.36
C ALA A 514 -25.47 7.07 10.07
N ALA A 515 -26.18 6.65 11.14
CA ALA A 515 -27.06 7.53 11.89
C ALA A 515 -26.28 8.49 12.82
N ASN A 516 -25.07 8.09 13.21
CA ASN A 516 -24.14 8.83 14.06
C ASN A 516 -22.69 8.37 13.78
N ASP A 517 -21.70 9.02 14.40
CA ASP A 517 -20.27 8.75 14.17
C ASP A 517 -19.79 7.37 14.70
N GLU A 518 -20.58 6.73 15.56
CA GLU A 518 -20.26 5.40 16.12
C GLU A 518 -20.87 4.26 15.30
N ASP A 519 -21.79 4.56 14.38
CA ASP A 519 -22.42 3.59 13.48
C ASP A 519 -21.62 3.45 12.19
N VAL A 520 -21.91 2.36 11.46
CA VAL A 520 -21.42 2.13 10.10
C VAL A 520 -22.53 2.36 9.08
N PRO A 521 -22.23 2.90 7.90
CA PRO A 521 -23.21 2.98 6.82
C PRO A 521 -23.58 1.57 6.36
N MET A 522 -24.80 1.41 5.83
CA MET A 522 -25.26 0.14 5.25
C MET A 522 -25.21 0.24 3.73
N ARG A 523 -24.63 -0.77 3.09
CA ARG A 523 -24.52 -0.87 1.63
C ARG A 523 -25.45 -1.92 1.07
N SER A 524 -26.16 -1.60 -0.03
CA SER A 524 -26.89 -2.58 -0.82
C SER A 524 -25.94 -3.50 -1.59
N LYS A 525 -26.46 -4.61 -2.13
CA LYS A 525 -25.71 -5.41 -3.11
C LYS A 525 -25.32 -4.57 -4.32
N PHE A 526 -24.18 -4.90 -4.91
CA PHE A 526 -23.72 -4.27 -6.14
C PHE A 526 -24.60 -4.67 -7.32
N LYS A 527 -24.95 -3.69 -8.14
CA LYS A 527 -25.64 -3.85 -9.41
C LYS A 527 -24.64 -3.58 -10.53
N LYS A 528 -24.45 -4.54 -11.43
CA LYS A 528 -23.69 -4.34 -12.66
C LYS A 528 -24.44 -3.35 -13.56
N LEU A 529 -23.76 -2.33 -14.08
CA LEU A 529 -24.28 -1.41 -15.08
C LEU A 529 -24.07 -2.04 -16.46
N ALA A 530 -25.03 -2.86 -16.86
CA ALA A 530 -24.98 -3.59 -18.12
C ALA A 530 -24.88 -2.61 -19.30
N GLY A 531 -23.90 -2.79 -20.17
CA GLY A 531 -23.69 -1.97 -21.35
C GLY A 531 -22.52 -0.98 -21.22
N VAL A 532 -22.24 -0.45 -20.03
CA VAL A 532 -21.20 0.59 -19.83
C VAL A 532 -19.81 0.14 -20.33
N THR A 533 -19.45 -1.10 -20.09
CA THR A 533 -18.13 -1.66 -20.49
C THR A 533 -18.24 -2.61 -21.68
N LYS A 534 -19.46 -2.95 -22.11
CA LYS A 534 -19.70 -3.88 -23.21
C LYS A 534 -19.12 -3.35 -24.53
N GLY A 535 -18.31 -4.17 -25.20
CA GLY A 535 -17.69 -3.82 -26.47
C GLY A 535 -16.39 -3.01 -26.35
N LYS A 536 -15.99 -2.61 -25.16
CA LYS A 536 -14.66 -2.06 -24.89
C LYS A 536 -13.68 -3.21 -24.68
N LEU A 537 -12.42 -3.06 -25.14
CA LEU A 537 -11.37 -4.05 -24.89
C LEU A 537 -11.18 -4.25 -23.39
N GLY A 538 -11.18 -5.50 -22.92
CA GLY A 538 -11.15 -5.81 -21.49
C GLY A 538 -12.42 -5.46 -20.72
N GLY A 539 -13.49 -4.96 -21.37
CA GLY A 539 -14.79 -4.70 -20.74
C GLY A 539 -15.67 -5.95 -20.67
N SER A 540 -16.52 -6.11 -19.62
CA SER A 540 -17.38 -7.27 -19.46
C SER A 540 -18.78 -6.91 -18.93
#